data_afde5e4457256bd78ea3b1d5d8e29a31
#
_entry.id   afde5e4457256bd78ea3b1d5d8e29a31
#
_cell.length_a   1.000
_cell.length_b   1.000
_cell.length_c   1.000
_cell.angle_alpha   90.00
_cell.angle_beta   90.00
_cell.angle_gamma   90.00
#
_symmetry.space_group_name_H-M   'P 1'
#
loop_
_entity.id
_entity.type
_entity.pdbx_description
1 polymer ?
#
loop_
_entity_poly.entity_id
_entity_poly.type
_entity_poly.pdbx_seq_one_letter_code
_entity_poly.pdbx_strand_id
1 'polypeptide(L)'
;MKRPLKPEETRLWRAVASTVAPFAGRVLPPEPPPPARPVIHPRPQPQAELPRLAPPPRKVAAPLHPIEPNRARRIVIGREAIGARLDLHGLDQDRARQAMERFIVQAQQQGCRAVLVITGQGRSGDGVLRRRAPEWLADPKLRGLVAGVSLADRRHGGEGALYVALKRPPDR
;
A
#
# COMPACT_ATOMS: atom_id res chain seq x y z
N MET A 1 4.94 13.76 28.39
CA MET A 1 5.96 12.88 27.72
C MET A 1 7.33 13.46 28.01
N LYS A 2 8.25 12.70 28.62
CA LYS A 2 9.61 13.18 28.98
C LYS A 2 10.52 12.99 27.76
N ARG A 3 11.13 14.07 27.28
CA ARG A 3 12.11 14.06 26.19
C ARG A 3 13.37 13.30 26.62
N PRO A 4 13.93 12.36 25.81
CA PRO A 4 15.23 11.75 26.10
C PRO A 4 16.35 12.82 26.04
N LEU A 5 17.32 12.70 26.96
CA LEU A 5 18.44 13.63 27.05
C LEU A 5 19.38 13.45 25.86
N LYS A 6 19.89 14.55 25.32
CA LYS A 6 20.93 14.51 24.27
C LYS A 6 22.27 14.07 24.85
N PRO A 7 23.16 13.47 24.02
CA PRO A 7 24.49 12.99 24.48
C PRO A 7 25.32 14.06 25.18
N GLU A 8 25.21 15.32 24.75
CA GLU A 8 25.89 16.48 25.33
C GLU A 8 25.34 16.82 26.72
N GLU A 9 24.02 16.77 26.89
CA GLU A 9 23.35 16.99 28.16
C GLU A 9 23.73 15.91 29.17
N THR A 10 23.90 14.66 28.70
CA THR A 10 24.34 13.54 29.55
C THR A 10 25.80 13.73 30.04
N ARG A 11 26.69 14.29 29.21
CA ARG A 11 28.07 14.61 29.60
C ARG A 11 28.12 15.70 30.65
N LEU A 12 27.34 16.79 30.45
CA LEU A 12 27.25 17.87 31.45
C LEU A 12 26.69 17.37 32.77
N TRP A 13 25.68 16.56 32.75
CA TRP A 13 25.11 15.96 33.97
C TRP A 13 26.11 15.09 34.72
N ARG A 14 26.96 14.33 34.03
CA ARG A 14 28.01 13.54 34.63
C ARG A 14 29.10 14.40 35.27
N ALA A 15 29.53 15.45 34.60
CA ALA A 15 30.51 16.38 35.15
C ALA A 15 30.02 16.99 36.48
N VAL A 16 28.74 17.34 36.56
CA VAL A 16 28.11 17.83 37.79
C VAL A 16 27.95 16.72 38.82
N ALA A 17 27.53 15.53 38.43
CA ALA A 17 27.31 14.40 39.33
C ALA A 17 28.61 13.86 39.94
N SER A 18 29.75 14.03 39.26
CA SER A 18 31.06 13.60 39.78
C SER A 18 31.63 14.53 40.86
N THR A 19 31.10 15.75 41.00
CA THR A 19 31.50 16.72 42.06
C THR A 19 30.76 16.49 43.38
N VAL A 20 29.75 15.62 43.41
CA VAL A 20 28.95 15.31 44.60
C VAL A 20 29.30 13.90 45.08
N ALA A 21 29.67 13.75 46.37
CA ALA A 21 29.91 12.44 46.95
C ALA A 21 28.62 11.60 46.93
N PRO A 22 28.60 10.42 46.27
CA PRO A 22 27.39 9.62 46.20
C PRO A 22 27.09 8.99 47.57
N PHE A 23 25.83 8.90 47.93
CA PHE A 23 25.38 8.17 49.12
C PHE A 23 25.81 6.69 49.02
N ALA A 24 26.29 6.17 50.09
CA ALA A 24 26.78 4.77 50.17
C ALA A 24 25.69 3.80 49.66
N GLY A 25 26.00 3.05 48.59
CA GLY A 25 25.12 2.02 48.03
C GLY A 25 24.57 2.28 46.62
N ARG A 26 24.87 3.43 46.00
CA ARG A 26 24.49 3.68 44.58
C ARG A 26 25.72 3.67 43.68
N VAL A 27 25.83 2.62 42.88
CA VAL A 27 26.86 2.50 41.84
C VAL A 27 26.42 3.34 40.62
N LEU A 28 27.29 4.22 40.13
CA LEU A 28 27.09 4.94 38.91
C LEU A 28 26.96 3.96 37.72
N PRO A 29 26.05 4.16 36.79
CA PRO A 29 25.95 3.33 35.60
C PRO A 29 27.28 3.30 34.84
N PRO A 30 27.68 2.16 34.26
CA PRO A 30 28.91 2.05 33.49
C PRO A 30 28.95 3.05 32.34
N GLU A 31 30.12 3.55 32.04
CA GLU A 31 30.36 4.49 30.93
C GLU A 31 29.98 3.84 29.61
N PRO A 32 29.19 4.51 28.77
CA PRO A 32 28.94 4.00 27.44
C PRO A 32 30.27 3.87 26.71
N PRO A 33 30.50 2.78 25.95
CA PRO A 33 31.74 2.59 25.21
C PRO A 33 32.01 3.81 24.33
N PRO A 34 33.28 4.21 24.13
CA PRO A 34 33.62 5.33 23.26
C PRO A 34 32.98 5.07 21.87
N PRO A 35 32.54 6.13 21.19
CA PRO A 35 31.94 5.96 19.86
C PRO A 35 32.95 5.20 19.01
N ALA A 36 32.53 4.05 18.50
CA ALA A 36 33.32 3.22 17.63
C ALA A 36 33.85 4.12 16.51
N ARG A 37 35.18 4.11 16.31
CA ARG A 37 35.79 4.80 15.17
C ARG A 37 35.02 4.37 13.93
N PRO A 38 34.64 5.29 13.01
CA PRO A 38 33.96 4.90 11.81
C PRO A 38 34.77 3.82 11.12
N VAL A 39 34.29 2.61 11.16
CA VAL A 39 34.82 1.50 10.35
C VAL A 39 34.48 1.92 8.93
N ILE A 40 35.49 2.41 8.19
CA ILE A 40 35.35 2.63 6.78
C ILE A 40 35.17 1.25 6.17
N HIS A 41 33.92 0.83 6.06
CA HIS A 41 33.62 -0.29 5.21
C HIS A 41 34.09 0.09 3.81
N PRO A 42 34.97 -0.69 3.17
CA PRO A 42 35.29 -0.44 1.78
C PRO A 42 33.96 -0.36 1.04
N ARG A 43 33.72 0.80 0.42
CA ARG A 43 32.52 1.02 -0.40
C ARG A 43 32.40 -0.20 -1.30
N PRO A 44 31.25 -0.93 -1.30
CA PRO A 44 31.09 -2.03 -2.22
C PRO A 44 31.42 -1.48 -3.59
N GLN A 45 32.47 -2.00 -4.21
CA GLN A 45 32.75 -1.68 -5.60
C GLN A 45 31.45 -2.01 -6.35
N PRO A 46 30.98 -1.17 -7.25
CA PRO A 46 29.87 -1.53 -8.10
C PRO A 46 30.25 -2.87 -8.74
N GLN A 47 29.73 -3.95 -8.20
CA GLN A 47 29.75 -5.21 -8.94
C GLN A 47 29.08 -4.85 -10.25
N ALA A 48 29.83 -4.99 -11.34
CA ALA A 48 29.28 -4.80 -12.67
C ALA A 48 27.98 -5.58 -12.70
N GLU A 49 26.86 -4.86 -12.56
CA GLU A 49 25.55 -5.46 -12.69
C GLU A 49 25.56 -6.08 -14.08
N LEU A 50 25.64 -7.40 -14.11
CA LEU A 50 25.25 -8.12 -15.32
C LEU A 50 23.94 -7.47 -15.76
N PRO A 51 23.81 -7.04 -17.02
CA PRO A 51 22.61 -6.37 -17.48
C PRO A 51 21.43 -7.22 -17.05
N ARG A 52 20.69 -6.77 -16.03
CA ARG A 52 19.39 -7.35 -15.72
C ARG A 52 18.60 -7.14 -16.99
N LEU A 53 18.45 -8.19 -17.77
CA LEU A 53 17.53 -8.19 -18.88
C LEU A 53 16.24 -7.56 -18.32
N ALA A 54 15.96 -6.35 -18.78
CA ALA A 54 14.73 -5.66 -18.42
C ALA A 54 13.60 -6.67 -18.67
N PRO A 55 12.71 -6.90 -17.71
CA PRO A 55 11.59 -7.81 -17.94
C PRO A 55 10.94 -7.37 -19.25
N PRO A 56 10.59 -8.33 -20.13
CA PRO A 56 10.04 -8.00 -21.44
C PRO A 56 8.92 -6.98 -21.23
N PRO A 57 8.80 -5.96 -22.11
CA PRO A 57 7.79 -4.93 -21.93
C PRO A 57 6.44 -5.63 -21.74
N ARG A 58 5.88 -5.50 -20.53
CA ARG A 58 4.53 -6.01 -20.27
C ARG A 58 3.66 -5.38 -21.33
N LYS A 59 3.07 -6.20 -22.19
CA LYS A 59 2.05 -5.72 -23.15
C LYS A 59 1.09 -4.87 -22.34
N VAL A 60 1.15 -3.55 -22.55
CA VAL A 60 0.26 -2.61 -21.88
C VAL A 60 -1.14 -3.04 -22.27
N ALA A 61 -1.84 -3.64 -21.34
CA ALA A 61 -3.20 -4.09 -21.59
C ALA A 61 -4.00 -2.86 -21.99
N ALA A 62 -4.75 -2.94 -23.08
CA ALA A 62 -5.58 -1.82 -23.49
C ALA A 62 -6.49 -1.39 -22.32
N PRO A 63 -6.71 -0.09 -22.11
CA PRO A 63 -7.46 0.43 -20.98
C PRO A 63 -8.83 -0.24 -20.90
N LEU A 64 -9.30 -0.47 -19.68
CA LEU A 64 -10.66 -0.96 -19.45
C LEU A 64 -11.66 0.11 -19.85
N HIS A 65 -12.74 -0.31 -20.46
CA HIS A 65 -13.84 0.59 -20.76
C HIS A 65 -14.45 1.12 -19.46
N PRO A 66 -14.89 2.39 -19.42
CA PRO A 66 -15.70 2.88 -18.31
C PRO A 66 -17.01 2.09 -18.24
N ILE A 67 -17.57 1.95 -17.04
CA ILE A 67 -18.92 1.41 -16.90
C ILE A 67 -19.90 2.33 -17.65
N GLU A 68 -20.82 1.74 -18.41
CA GLU A 68 -21.84 2.50 -19.11
C GLU A 68 -22.60 3.43 -18.12
N PRO A 69 -22.82 4.72 -18.49
CA PRO A 69 -23.36 5.72 -17.56
C PRO A 69 -24.69 5.32 -16.88
N ASN A 70 -25.60 4.71 -17.63
CA ASN A 70 -26.87 4.23 -17.10
C ASN A 70 -26.67 3.11 -16.07
N ARG A 71 -25.71 2.23 -16.30
CA ARG A 71 -25.36 1.17 -15.37
C ARG A 71 -24.72 1.72 -14.12
N ALA A 72 -23.75 2.63 -14.27
CA ALA A 72 -23.12 3.31 -13.13
C ALA A 72 -24.17 4.01 -12.26
N ARG A 73 -25.14 4.72 -12.88
CA ARG A 73 -26.25 5.34 -12.16
C ARG A 73 -27.12 4.33 -11.41
N ARG A 74 -27.43 3.17 -12.00
CA ARG A 74 -28.19 2.10 -11.31
C ARG A 74 -27.45 1.59 -10.07
N ILE A 75 -26.13 1.45 -10.14
CA ILE A 75 -25.30 1.07 -8.99
C ILE A 75 -25.39 2.14 -7.88
N VAL A 76 -25.24 3.41 -8.24
CA VAL A 76 -25.28 4.55 -7.29
C VAL A 76 -26.62 4.62 -6.56
N ILE A 77 -27.73 4.47 -7.27
CA ILE A 77 -29.09 4.55 -6.68
C ILE A 77 -29.57 3.22 -6.08
N GLY A 78 -28.72 2.19 -6.04
CA GLY A 78 -29.04 0.88 -5.42
C GLY A 78 -29.94 -0.03 -6.27
N ARG A 79 -30.24 0.33 -7.53
CA ARG A 79 -31.01 -0.56 -8.43
C ARG A 79 -30.18 -1.74 -8.97
N GLU A 80 -28.87 -1.62 -8.98
CA GLU A 80 -27.92 -2.71 -9.19
C GLU A 80 -27.09 -2.86 -7.94
N ALA A 81 -27.23 -3.98 -7.26
CA ALA A 81 -26.58 -4.21 -5.96
C ALA A 81 -25.05 -4.35 -6.11
N ILE A 82 -24.32 -3.77 -5.18
CA ILE A 82 -22.88 -4.04 -4.98
C ILE A 82 -22.82 -5.38 -4.25
N GLY A 83 -22.52 -6.46 -4.99
CA GLY A 83 -22.53 -7.82 -4.46
C GLY A 83 -21.41 -8.11 -3.46
N ALA A 84 -20.26 -7.42 -3.58
CA ALA A 84 -19.14 -7.58 -2.67
C ALA A 84 -18.31 -6.31 -2.60
N ARG A 85 -17.52 -6.17 -1.51
CA ARG A 85 -16.61 -5.03 -1.28
C ARG A 85 -15.24 -5.54 -0.89
N LEU A 86 -14.20 -4.91 -1.42
CA LEU A 86 -12.81 -5.16 -1.06
C LEU A 86 -12.16 -3.86 -0.61
N ASP A 87 -11.51 -3.91 0.53
CA ASP A 87 -10.75 -2.79 1.04
C ASP A 87 -9.25 -3.10 0.94
N LEU A 88 -8.54 -2.25 0.22
CA LEU A 88 -7.10 -2.35 -0.03
C LEU A 88 -6.30 -1.28 0.72
N HIS A 89 -6.97 -0.37 1.44
CA HIS A 89 -6.27 0.72 2.09
C HIS A 89 -5.24 0.18 3.10
N GLY A 90 -4.06 0.80 3.13
CA GLY A 90 -2.98 0.37 4.02
C GLY A 90 -2.20 -0.85 3.58
N LEU A 91 -2.60 -1.53 2.50
CA LEU A 91 -1.81 -2.62 1.92
C LEU A 91 -0.68 -2.07 1.04
N ASP A 92 0.42 -2.81 0.97
CA ASP A 92 1.43 -2.61 -0.06
C ASP A 92 0.91 -3.05 -1.45
N GLN A 93 1.61 -2.65 -2.52
CA GLN A 93 1.18 -2.89 -3.89
C GLN A 93 1.03 -4.37 -4.22
N ASP A 94 1.95 -5.21 -3.76
CA ASP A 94 1.96 -6.64 -4.11
C ASP A 94 0.82 -7.38 -3.42
N ARG A 95 0.60 -7.11 -2.14
CA ARG A 95 -0.52 -7.66 -1.37
C ARG A 95 -1.86 -7.17 -1.89
N ALA A 96 -1.96 -5.87 -2.19
CA ALA A 96 -3.17 -5.28 -2.75
C ALA A 96 -3.53 -5.91 -4.10
N ARG A 97 -2.55 -6.10 -4.98
CA ARG A 97 -2.73 -6.76 -6.28
C ARG A 97 -3.22 -8.20 -6.11
N GLN A 98 -2.56 -9.00 -5.28
CA GLN A 98 -2.95 -10.38 -5.03
C GLN A 98 -4.34 -10.50 -4.40
N ALA A 99 -4.68 -9.61 -3.45
CA ALA A 99 -5.99 -9.56 -2.83
C ALA A 99 -7.07 -9.24 -3.88
N MET A 100 -6.82 -8.28 -4.75
CA MET A 100 -7.74 -7.89 -5.81
C MET A 100 -7.93 -9.00 -6.83
N GLU A 101 -6.86 -9.67 -7.28
CA GLU A 101 -6.94 -10.81 -8.22
C GLU A 101 -7.85 -11.90 -7.66
N ARG A 102 -7.62 -12.32 -6.41
CA ARG A 102 -8.46 -13.34 -5.75
C ARG A 102 -9.90 -12.88 -5.58
N PHE A 103 -10.10 -11.64 -5.16
CA PHE A 103 -11.43 -11.09 -4.93
C PHE A 103 -12.28 -11.04 -6.20
N ILE A 104 -11.72 -10.56 -7.33
CA ILE A 104 -12.45 -10.46 -8.60
C ILE A 104 -12.87 -11.84 -9.10
N VAL A 105 -11.98 -12.84 -9.03
CA VAL A 105 -12.30 -14.21 -9.42
C VAL A 105 -13.41 -14.78 -8.54
N GLN A 106 -13.30 -14.62 -7.22
CA GLN A 106 -14.30 -15.13 -6.27
C GLN A 106 -15.67 -14.45 -6.45
N ALA A 107 -15.67 -13.13 -6.58
CA ALA A 107 -16.91 -12.37 -6.77
C ALA A 107 -17.63 -12.76 -8.08
N GLN A 108 -16.87 -12.97 -9.15
CA GLN A 108 -17.44 -13.43 -10.41
C GLN A 108 -18.03 -14.84 -10.30
N GLN A 109 -17.34 -15.77 -9.61
CA GLN A 109 -17.84 -17.13 -9.34
C GLN A 109 -19.13 -17.11 -8.51
N GLN A 110 -19.26 -16.17 -7.58
CA GLN A 110 -20.47 -15.95 -6.78
C GLN A 110 -21.60 -15.26 -7.56
N GLY A 111 -21.39 -14.97 -8.84
CA GLY A 111 -22.40 -14.32 -9.68
C GLY A 111 -22.58 -12.82 -9.42
N CYS A 112 -21.67 -12.17 -8.68
CA CYS A 112 -21.70 -10.72 -8.49
C CYS A 112 -21.62 -10.00 -9.82
N ARG A 113 -22.51 -8.99 -10.03
CA ARG A 113 -22.52 -8.19 -11.24
C ARG A 113 -21.75 -6.89 -11.11
N ALA A 114 -21.71 -6.34 -9.90
CA ALA A 114 -20.98 -5.14 -9.56
C ALA A 114 -20.30 -5.34 -8.19
N VAL A 115 -19.06 -4.88 -8.07
CA VAL A 115 -18.32 -4.89 -6.81
C VAL A 115 -17.66 -3.53 -6.59
N LEU A 116 -17.33 -3.24 -5.33
CA LEU A 116 -16.65 -2.02 -4.90
C LEU A 116 -15.23 -2.36 -4.44
N VAL A 117 -14.23 -1.69 -5.00
CA VAL A 117 -12.83 -1.78 -4.58
C VAL A 117 -12.41 -0.46 -3.97
N ILE A 118 -12.08 -0.46 -2.68
CA ILE A 118 -11.64 0.71 -1.93
C ILE A 118 -10.11 0.71 -1.91
N THR A 119 -9.51 1.71 -2.52
CA THR A 119 -8.05 1.87 -2.60
C THR A 119 -7.50 2.86 -1.59
N GLY A 120 -8.40 3.69 -1.04
CA GLY A 120 -8.03 4.85 -0.24
C GLY A 120 -7.46 5.99 -1.10
N GLN A 121 -7.30 7.15 -0.46
CA GLN A 121 -6.74 8.34 -1.12
C GLN A 121 -5.21 8.43 -1.02
N GLY A 122 -4.59 7.59 -0.17
CA GLY A 122 -3.16 7.63 0.13
C GLY A 122 -2.84 8.66 1.24
N ARG A 123 -1.97 8.30 2.20
CA ARG A 123 -1.58 9.19 3.32
C ARG A 123 -0.84 10.45 2.86
N SER A 124 -0.13 10.38 1.74
CA SER A 124 0.70 11.48 1.19
C SER A 124 0.14 12.04 -0.12
N GLY A 125 -1.13 11.76 -0.45
CA GLY A 125 -1.72 12.21 -1.73
C GLY A 125 -1.26 11.41 -2.95
N ASP A 126 -0.29 10.51 -2.82
CA ASP A 126 0.27 9.74 -3.95
C ASP A 126 -0.71 8.75 -4.56
N GLY A 127 -1.70 8.27 -3.79
CA GLY A 127 -2.76 7.39 -4.26
C GLY A 127 -2.27 6.23 -5.13
N VAL A 128 -1.15 5.60 -4.76
CA VAL A 128 -0.49 4.58 -5.60
C VAL A 128 -1.44 3.46 -5.95
N LEU A 129 -2.19 2.94 -4.98
CA LEU A 129 -3.17 1.88 -5.21
C LEU A 129 -4.29 2.34 -6.14
N ARG A 130 -4.76 3.58 -5.98
CA ARG A 130 -5.79 4.18 -6.84
C ARG A 130 -5.35 4.24 -8.31
N ARG A 131 -4.10 4.62 -8.58
CA ARG A 131 -3.55 4.65 -9.94
C ARG A 131 -3.30 3.27 -10.51
N ARG A 132 -2.81 2.34 -9.69
CA ARG A 132 -2.46 0.99 -10.12
C ARG A 132 -3.65 0.04 -10.24
N ALA A 133 -4.70 0.21 -9.46
CA ALA A 133 -5.85 -0.69 -9.48
C ALA A 133 -6.49 -0.84 -10.86
N PRO A 134 -6.74 0.23 -11.65
CA PRO A 134 -7.23 0.09 -13.02
C PRO A 134 -6.29 -0.69 -13.94
N GLU A 135 -4.96 -0.51 -13.78
CA GLU A 135 -3.96 -1.24 -14.56
C GLU A 135 -3.99 -2.74 -14.25
N TRP A 136 -4.12 -3.09 -12.96
CA TRP A 136 -4.21 -4.49 -12.53
C TRP A 136 -5.50 -5.16 -13.01
N LEU A 137 -6.62 -4.43 -13.00
CA LEU A 137 -7.90 -4.92 -13.54
C LEU A 137 -7.85 -5.11 -15.06
N ALA A 138 -6.99 -4.36 -15.76
CA ALA A 138 -6.75 -4.51 -17.19
C ALA A 138 -5.81 -5.69 -17.54
N ASP A 139 -5.16 -6.30 -16.55
CA ASP A 139 -4.29 -7.48 -16.76
C ASP A 139 -5.07 -8.57 -17.49
N PRO A 140 -4.45 -9.27 -18.47
CA PRO A 140 -5.09 -10.36 -19.22
C PRO A 140 -5.82 -11.40 -18.36
N LYS A 141 -5.33 -11.64 -17.14
CA LYS A 141 -5.95 -12.57 -16.19
C LYS A 141 -7.35 -12.12 -15.73
N LEU A 142 -7.53 -10.82 -15.52
CA LEU A 142 -8.77 -10.26 -14.97
C LEU A 142 -9.67 -9.64 -16.05
N ARG A 143 -9.09 -9.16 -17.13
CA ARG A 143 -9.82 -8.52 -18.22
C ARG A 143 -10.96 -9.37 -18.79
N GLY A 144 -10.75 -10.69 -18.82
CA GLY A 144 -11.79 -11.64 -19.21
C GLY A 144 -13.03 -11.60 -18.32
N LEU A 145 -12.87 -11.24 -17.05
CA LEU A 145 -13.90 -11.21 -16.02
C LEU A 145 -14.54 -9.83 -15.86
N VAL A 146 -13.80 -8.76 -16.19
CA VAL A 146 -14.23 -7.36 -16.00
C VAL A 146 -14.91 -6.84 -17.24
N ALA A 147 -16.10 -6.25 -17.07
CA ALA A 147 -16.86 -5.59 -18.12
C ALA A 147 -16.54 -4.09 -18.22
N GLY A 148 -16.23 -3.45 -17.08
CA GLY A 148 -15.88 -2.03 -17.04
C GLY A 148 -15.52 -1.58 -15.63
N VAL A 149 -14.89 -0.41 -15.54
CA VAL A 149 -14.46 0.23 -14.29
C VAL A 149 -14.81 1.70 -14.31
N SER A 150 -15.29 2.24 -13.20
CA SER A 150 -15.57 3.67 -13.02
C SER A 150 -15.24 4.10 -11.59
N LEU A 151 -14.95 5.38 -11.38
CA LEU A 151 -14.84 5.93 -10.03
C LEU A 151 -16.16 5.76 -9.29
N ALA A 152 -16.06 5.51 -8.00
CA ALA A 152 -17.23 5.40 -7.14
C ALA A 152 -17.84 6.77 -6.85
N ASP A 153 -19.13 6.79 -6.56
CA ASP A 153 -19.81 7.98 -6.05
C ASP A 153 -19.25 8.35 -4.66
N ARG A 154 -19.40 9.62 -4.27
CA ARG A 154 -18.95 10.12 -2.97
C ARG A 154 -19.47 9.31 -1.80
N ARG A 155 -20.71 8.80 -1.89
CA ARG A 155 -21.34 7.93 -0.87
C ARG A 155 -20.63 6.59 -0.69
N HIS A 156 -19.88 6.14 -1.71
CA HIS A 156 -19.17 4.87 -1.73
C HIS A 156 -17.65 5.04 -1.72
N GLY A 157 -17.15 6.23 -1.33
CA GLY A 157 -15.73 6.50 -1.17
C GLY A 157 -15.11 7.41 -2.23
N GLY A 158 -15.90 7.87 -3.21
CA GLY A 158 -15.49 8.85 -4.20
C GLY A 158 -14.23 8.44 -4.96
N GLU A 159 -13.28 9.36 -5.04
CA GLU A 159 -11.99 9.12 -5.73
C GLU A 159 -11.12 8.02 -5.12
N GLY A 160 -11.36 7.64 -3.85
CA GLY A 160 -10.66 6.56 -3.16
C GLY A 160 -11.25 5.18 -3.40
N ALA A 161 -12.25 5.05 -4.29
CA ALA A 161 -12.89 3.77 -4.58
C ALA A 161 -13.29 3.64 -6.04
N LEU A 162 -13.44 2.40 -6.49
CA LEU A 162 -13.78 2.03 -7.86
C LEU A 162 -14.97 1.08 -7.87
N TYR A 163 -15.95 1.35 -8.73
CA TYR A 163 -16.90 0.35 -9.16
C TYR A 163 -16.26 -0.53 -10.21
N VAL A 164 -16.38 -1.83 -10.06
CA VAL A 164 -15.97 -2.82 -11.04
C VAL A 164 -17.19 -3.61 -11.47
N ALA A 165 -17.57 -3.46 -12.73
CA ALA A 165 -18.62 -4.25 -13.34
C ALA A 165 -18.02 -5.58 -13.81
N LEU A 166 -18.64 -6.70 -13.42
CA LEU A 166 -18.21 -8.02 -13.80
C LEU A 166 -19.08 -8.57 -14.95
N LYS A 167 -18.44 -9.36 -15.82
CA LYS A 167 -19.14 -10.13 -16.84
C LYS A 167 -19.87 -11.30 -16.18
N ARG A 168 -20.98 -11.70 -16.81
CA ARG A 168 -21.66 -12.93 -16.39
C ARG A 168 -20.71 -14.12 -16.58
N PRO A 169 -20.60 -15.04 -15.61
CA PRO A 169 -19.92 -16.30 -15.86
C PRO A 169 -20.57 -16.98 -17.06
N PRO A 170 -19.80 -17.69 -17.89
CA PRO A 170 -20.41 -18.50 -18.94
C PRO A 170 -21.38 -19.48 -18.31
N ASP A 171 -22.58 -19.56 -18.86
CA ASP A 171 -23.57 -20.54 -18.43
C ASP A 171 -22.93 -21.94 -18.57
N ARG A 172 -22.94 -22.70 -17.46
CA ARG A 172 -22.52 -24.11 -17.45
C ARG A 172 -23.62 -24.96 -17.99
#